data_f39f949ce20d428e4ad104474d2fa5d1
#
_entry.id   f39f949ce20d428e4ad104474d2fa5d1
#
_cell.length_a   1.000
_cell.length_b   1.000
_cell.length_c   1.000
_cell.angle_alpha   90.00
_cell.angle_beta   90.00
_cell.angle_gamma   90.00
#
_symmetry.space_group_name_H-M   'P 1'
#
loop_
_entity.id
_entity.type
_entity.pdbx_description
1 polymer ?
#
loop_
_entity_poly.entity_id
_entity_poly.type
_entity_poly.pdbx_seq_one_letter_code
_entity_poly.pdbx_strand_id
1 'polypeptide(L)'
;MAKFIIDAGHGGNDPGAIYNGRKESNDVLRLALRVGELLKKNGQTVLYTRESDKSVSLSERSSFENKNGCDYFVSIHRNAYQPEAAKGVETHIYSNGSSAEQLANKVNLELVNVGFVDRKVKVSNFHVLRETKNPAVLIEVGFIDNSSDNKLFDSKFEDIAQGIARGCLKQEGKELVVSNNTLDDDTYFRVICGSYKDRSNAIKQQNKLRSVGFESFLEVLHNS
;
A
#
# COMPACT_ATOMS: atom_id res chain seq x y z
N MET A 1 -7.21 21.22 3.42
CA MET A 1 -6.49 20.25 2.58
C MET A 1 -5.23 19.93 3.34
N ALA A 2 -5.07 18.69 3.78
CA ALA A 2 -3.86 18.28 4.49
C ALA A 2 -2.81 17.76 3.50
N LYS A 3 -1.55 17.84 3.88
CA LYS A 3 -0.40 17.32 3.14
C LYS A 3 0.16 16.10 3.85
N PHE A 4 0.12 14.97 3.18
CA PHE A 4 0.68 13.70 3.64
C PHE A 4 1.98 13.39 2.91
N ILE A 5 2.96 12.86 3.63
CA ILE A 5 4.09 12.17 3.04
C ILE A 5 3.92 10.69 3.32
N ILE A 6 3.75 9.90 2.25
CA ILE A 6 3.62 8.45 2.35
C ILE A 6 4.98 7.83 2.09
N ASP A 7 5.46 7.09 3.07
CA ASP A 7 6.75 6.43 3.05
C ASP A 7 6.55 4.91 2.87
N ALA A 8 6.99 4.39 1.74
CA ALA A 8 7.07 2.95 1.54
C ALA A 8 8.43 2.47 2.11
N GLY A 9 8.40 1.69 3.18
CA GLY A 9 9.61 1.15 3.80
C GLY A 9 10.50 0.39 2.81
N HIS A 10 11.80 0.27 3.12
CA HIS A 10 12.76 -0.50 2.33
C HIS A 10 12.87 -0.05 0.86
N GLY A 11 13.31 -0.95 -0.06
CA GLY A 11 13.40 -0.71 -1.50
C GLY A 11 14.80 -0.84 -2.07
N GLY A 12 14.90 -1.17 -3.36
CA GLY A 12 16.16 -1.37 -4.06
C GLY A 12 16.98 -2.51 -3.45
N ASN A 13 18.15 -2.20 -2.88
CA ASN A 13 19.03 -3.19 -2.26
C ASN A 13 18.55 -3.66 -0.87
N ASP A 14 17.57 -3.01 -0.28
CA ASP A 14 16.96 -3.40 0.99
C ASP A 14 15.56 -4.02 0.72
N PRO A 15 15.43 -5.33 0.68
CA PRO A 15 14.16 -5.99 0.44
C PRO A 15 13.21 -5.94 1.64
N GLY A 16 13.68 -5.48 2.82
CA GLY A 16 12.98 -5.69 4.08
C GLY A 16 12.93 -7.17 4.48
N ALA A 17 11.95 -7.55 5.25
CA ALA A 17 11.73 -8.95 5.58
C ALA A 17 11.38 -9.78 4.35
N ILE A 18 11.91 -11.02 4.32
CA ILE A 18 11.65 -11.97 3.23
C ILE A 18 11.09 -13.27 3.82
N TYR A 19 9.96 -13.72 3.31
CA TYR A 19 9.39 -15.00 3.66
C TYR A 19 8.79 -15.71 2.44
N ASN A 20 9.24 -16.95 2.18
CA ASN A 20 8.78 -17.75 1.02
C ASN A 20 8.86 -16.99 -0.33
N GLY A 21 9.92 -16.20 -0.54
CA GLY A 21 10.12 -15.41 -1.76
C GLY A 21 9.33 -14.08 -1.80
N ARG A 22 8.44 -13.84 -0.86
CA ARG A 22 7.72 -12.56 -0.71
C ARG A 22 8.66 -11.55 -0.06
N LYS A 23 8.73 -10.35 -0.63
CA LYS A 23 9.57 -9.24 -0.11
C LYS A 23 8.66 -8.16 0.46
N GLU A 24 8.98 -7.67 1.65
CA GLU A 24 8.29 -6.56 2.28
C GLU A 24 8.29 -5.32 1.39
N SER A 25 9.44 -4.97 0.80
CA SER A 25 9.59 -3.78 -0.04
C SER A 25 8.60 -3.71 -1.21
N ASN A 26 8.19 -4.86 -1.76
CA ASN A 26 7.20 -4.93 -2.85
C ASN A 26 5.78 -4.70 -2.34
N ASP A 27 5.44 -5.33 -1.21
CA ASP A 27 4.11 -5.21 -0.61
C ASP A 27 3.84 -3.77 -0.19
N VAL A 28 4.79 -3.17 0.53
CA VAL A 28 4.61 -1.81 1.06
C VAL A 28 4.65 -0.74 -0.01
N LEU A 29 5.42 -0.92 -1.10
CA LEU A 29 5.39 0.01 -2.22
C LEU A 29 4.00 0.03 -2.88
N ARG A 30 3.47 -1.14 -3.21
CA ARG A 30 2.14 -1.27 -3.82
C ARG A 30 1.07 -0.65 -2.93
N LEU A 31 1.12 -0.92 -1.62
CA LEU A 31 0.15 -0.39 -0.66
C LEU A 31 0.28 1.13 -0.49
N ALA A 32 1.49 1.65 -0.36
CA ALA A 32 1.76 3.08 -0.21
C ALA A 32 1.24 3.89 -1.41
N LEU A 33 1.49 3.41 -2.63
CA LEU A 33 0.98 4.04 -3.84
C LEU A 33 -0.55 4.07 -3.87
N ARG A 34 -1.19 2.96 -3.50
CA ARG A 34 -2.66 2.89 -3.47
C ARG A 34 -3.28 3.79 -2.40
N VAL A 35 -2.71 3.83 -1.20
CA VAL A 35 -3.13 4.74 -0.11
C VAL A 35 -3.02 6.20 -0.57
N GLY A 36 -1.89 6.58 -1.15
CA GLY A 36 -1.70 7.94 -1.63
C GLY A 36 -2.63 8.33 -2.78
N GLU A 37 -2.96 7.39 -3.69
CA GLU A 37 -3.96 7.61 -4.73
C GLU A 37 -5.35 7.91 -4.12
N LEU A 38 -5.77 7.12 -3.12
CA LEU A 38 -7.03 7.34 -2.41
C LEU A 38 -7.07 8.69 -1.71
N LEU A 39 -5.98 9.10 -1.06
CA LEU A 39 -5.87 10.41 -0.41
C LEU A 39 -5.94 11.55 -1.43
N LYS A 40 -5.23 11.44 -2.57
CA LYS A 40 -5.30 12.43 -3.67
C LYS A 40 -6.71 12.56 -4.22
N LYS A 41 -7.41 11.45 -4.47
CA LYS A 41 -8.81 11.44 -4.93
C LYS A 41 -9.77 12.08 -3.93
N ASN A 42 -9.40 12.09 -2.65
CA ASN A 42 -10.15 12.75 -1.57
C ASN A 42 -9.62 14.15 -1.24
N GLY A 43 -8.95 14.80 -2.21
CA GLY A 43 -8.56 16.21 -2.13
C GLY A 43 -7.39 16.48 -1.18
N GLN A 44 -6.53 15.48 -0.91
CA GLN A 44 -5.33 15.71 -0.11
C GLN A 44 -4.10 15.90 -1.00
N THR A 45 -3.10 16.63 -0.49
CA THR A 45 -1.78 16.70 -1.13
C THR A 45 -0.94 15.51 -0.65
N VAL A 46 -0.35 14.77 -1.59
CA VAL A 46 0.46 13.58 -1.27
C VAL A 46 1.81 13.65 -1.97
N LEU A 47 2.87 13.48 -1.18
CA LEU A 47 4.23 13.22 -1.65
C LEU A 47 4.63 11.80 -1.22
N TYR A 48 5.59 11.21 -1.92
CA TYR A 48 6.13 9.89 -1.61
C TYR A 48 7.64 9.96 -1.43
N THR A 49 8.17 9.18 -0.48
CA THR A 49 9.62 9.01 -0.36
C THR A 49 10.19 8.20 -1.52
N ARG A 50 9.40 7.26 -2.05
CA ARG A 50 9.66 6.52 -3.29
C ARG A 50 8.36 6.09 -3.98
N GLU A 51 8.41 6.06 -5.30
CA GLU A 51 7.30 5.60 -6.17
C GLU A 51 7.73 4.41 -7.06
N SER A 52 8.93 3.90 -6.85
CA SER A 52 9.49 2.75 -7.57
C SER A 52 10.35 1.91 -6.61
N ASP A 53 10.84 0.77 -7.09
CA ASP A 53 11.79 -0.05 -6.33
C ASP A 53 13.18 0.56 -6.40
N LYS A 54 13.45 1.51 -5.50
CA LYS A 54 14.74 2.17 -5.32
C LYS A 54 15.13 2.23 -3.86
N SER A 55 16.43 2.22 -3.58
CA SER A 55 16.95 2.41 -2.22
C SER A 55 16.73 3.85 -1.76
N VAL A 56 16.18 3.99 -0.54
CA VAL A 56 16.07 5.26 0.18
C VAL A 56 16.47 5.00 1.62
N SER A 57 17.54 5.59 2.07
CA SER A 57 18.05 5.44 3.44
C SER A 57 17.10 6.07 4.46
N LEU A 58 17.22 5.67 5.73
CA LEU A 58 16.43 6.25 6.83
C LEU A 58 16.62 7.77 6.92
N SER A 59 17.87 8.24 6.77
CA SER A 59 18.19 9.66 6.79
C SER A 59 17.59 10.43 5.60
N GLU A 60 17.55 9.83 4.41
CA GLU A 60 16.90 10.45 3.24
C GLU A 60 15.40 10.59 3.45
N ARG A 61 14.73 9.59 4.09
CA ARG A 61 13.29 9.63 4.39
C ARG A 61 12.94 10.79 5.33
N SER A 62 13.65 10.88 6.46
CA SER A 62 13.45 11.99 7.42
C SER A 62 13.86 13.35 6.85
N SER A 63 14.96 13.42 6.09
CA SER A 63 15.38 14.65 5.42
C SER A 63 14.37 15.10 4.36
N PHE A 64 13.77 14.16 3.62
CA PHE A 64 12.73 14.46 2.64
C PHE A 64 11.50 15.07 3.33
N GLU A 65 11.06 14.52 4.46
CA GLU A 65 9.99 15.07 5.28
C GLU A 65 10.34 16.47 5.77
N ASN A 66 11.50 16.62 6.43
CA ASN A 66 11.96 17.85 7.04
C ASN A 66 12.13 19.01 6.03
N LYS A 67 12.48 18.70 4.78
CA LYS A 67 12.64 19.65 3.68
C LYS A 67 11.30 20.08 3.09
N ASN A 68 10.40 19.13 2.87
CA ASN A 68 9.15 19.40 2.18
C ASN A 68 8.03 19.82 3.15
N GLY A 69 8.10 19.43 4.42
CA GLY A 69 7.05 19.59 5.40
C GLY A 69 5.78 18.83 5.05
N CYS A 70 5.03 18.41 6.03
CA CYS A 70 3.71 17.80 5.87
C CYS A 70 2.89 18.03 7.13
N ASP A 71 1.59 17.72 7.07
CA ASP A 71 0.77 17.63 8.28
C ASP A 71 0.97 16.29 8.96
N TYR A 72 1.21 15.23 8.15
CA TYR A 72 1.43 13.87 8.64
C TYR A 72 2.41 13.09 7.77
N PHE A 73 3.35 12.39 8.42
CA PHE A 73 4.23 11.39 7.81
C PHE A 73 3.70 10.00 8.13
N VAL A 74 3.45 9.19 7.10
CA VAL A 74 2.88 7.85 7.23
C VAL A 74 3.83 6.83 6.58
N SER A 75 4.59 6.10 7.41
CA SER A 75 5.47 5.02 6.97
C SER A 75 4.73 3.69 6.99
N ILE A 76 4.84 2.92 5.93
CA ILE A 76 4.14 1.64 5.74
C ILE A 76 5.16 0.52 5.68
N HIS A 77 4.99 -0.47 6.55
CA HIS A 77 5.83 -1.65 6.75
C HIS A 77 5.00 -2.92 6.88
N ARG A 78 5.67 -4.05 6.87
CA ARG A 78 5.12 -5.35 7.27
C ARG A 78 6.05 -6.00 8.29
N ASN A 79 5.50 -6.35 9.43
CA ASN A 79 6.24 -6.93 10.54
C ASN A 79 6.78 -8.32 10.21
N ALA A 80 7.81 -8.74 10.93
CA ALA A 80 8.34 -10.11 10.93
C ALA A 80 8.81 -10.49 12.33
N TYR A 81 8.71 -11.77 12.67
CA TYR A 81 9.20 -12.31 13.92
C TYR A 81 9.71 -13.74 13.70
N GLN A 82 9.11 -14.72 14.31
CA GLN A 82 9.32 -16.13 14.04
C GLN A 82 8.18 -16.64 13.16
N PRO A 83 8.44 -17.43 12.13
CA PRO A 83 7.42 -17.93 11.21
C PRO A 83 6.19 -18.48 11.94
N GLU A 84 5.01 -17.99 11.56
CA GLU A 84 3.68 -18.34 12.09
C GLU A 84 3.44 -18.02 13.59
N ALA A 85 4.43 -17.50 14.33
CA ALA A 85 4.30 -17.27 15.77
C ALA A 85 3.56 -15.98 16.14
N ALA A 86 3.61 -14.96 15.28
CA ALA A 86 2.97 -13.67 15.51
C ALA A 86 2.09 -13.28 14.33
N LYS A 87 1.03 -12.50 14.60
CA LYS A 87 0.12 -11.97 13.60
C LYS A 87 -0.57 -10.70 14.07
N GLY A 88 -1.12 -9.94 13.14
CA GLY A 88 -1.92 -8.75 13.41
C GLY A 88 -1.21 -7.44 13.10
N VAL A 89 -1.92 -6.35 13.27
CA VAL A 89 -1.47 -4.99 12.95
C VAL A 89 -1.04 -4.24 14.21
N GLU A 90 0.02 -3.47 14.11
CA GLU A 90 0.46 -2.52 15.12
C GLU A 90 0.89 -1.20 14.47
N THR A 91 0.64 -0.09 15.15
CA THR A 91 1.05 1.22 14.67
C THR A 91 1.97 1.87 15.69
N HIS A 92 3.12 2.36 15.22
CA HIS A 92 4.15 2.92 16.07
C HIS A 92 4.16 4.44 15.99
N ILE A 93 4.41 5.08 17.14
CA ILE A 93 4.60 6.51 17.33
C ILE A 93 5.85 6.76 18.15
N TYR A 94 6.39 7.99 18.12
CA TYR A 94 7.55 8.32 18.94
C TYR A 94 7.17 8.61 20.40
N SER A 95 6.05 9.30 20.64
CA SER A 95 5.59 9.67 21.99
C SER A 95 4.07 9.73 22.06
N ASN A 96 3.54 9.50 23.26
CA ASN A 96 2.11 9.65 23.56
C ASN A 96 1.67 11.12 23.64
N GLY A 97 0.35 11.37 23.65
CA GLY A 97 -0.27 12.67 23.82
C GLY A 97 -0.22 13.58 22.58
N SER A 98 0.22 13.04 21.43
CA SER A 98 0.43 13.81 20.21
C SER A 98 -0.68 13.59 19.17
N SER A 99 -0.71 14.44 18.14
CA SER A 99 -1.56 14.23 16.95
C SER A 99 -1.18 12.94 16.20
N ALA A 100 0.09 12.49 16.31
CA ALA A 100 0.53 11.20 15.80
C ALA A 100 -0.19 10.03 16.49
N GLU A 101 -0.39 10.09 17.81
CA GLU A 101 -1.14 9.05 18.54
C GLU A 101 -2.61 9.01 18.11
N GLN A 102 -3.23 10.17 17.89
CA GLN A 102 -4.61 10.23 17.39
C GLN A 102 -4.73 9.60 16.00
N LEU A 103 -3.79 9.93 15.10
CA LEU A 103 -3.73 9.33 13.77
C LEU A 103 -3.50 7.82 13.85
N ALA A 104 -2.51 7.38 14.65
CA ALA A 104 -2.17 5.98 14.83
C ALA A 104 -3.37 5.15 15.32
N ASN A 105 -4.12 5.66 16.31
CA ASN A 105 -5.31 4.99 16.84
C ASN A 105 -6.41 4.85 15.77
N LYS A 106 -6.64 5.89 14.96
CA LYS A 106 -7.62 5.86 13.87
C LYS A 106 -7.24 4.85 12.80
N VAL A 107 -5.98 4.87 12.33
CA VAL A 107 -5.49 3.94 11.32
C VAL A 107 -5.51 2.50 11.85
N ASN A 108 -5.01 2.28 13.07
CA ASN A 108 -4.98 0.93 13.67
C ASN A 108 -6.38 0.34 13.79
N LEU A 109 -7.35 1.14 14.25
CA LEU A 109 -8.75 0.72 14.35
C LEU A 109 -9.33 0.31 12.99
N GLU A 110 -9.07 1.08 11.94
CA GLU A 110 -9.55 0.75 10.59
C GLU A 110 -8.97 -0.57 10.09
N LEU A 111 -7.69 -0.84 10.37
CA LEU A 111 -7.04 -2.09 9.97
C LEU A 111 -7.56 -3.30 10.80
N VAL A 112 -7.87 -3.10 12.07
CA VAL A 112 -8.57 -4.10 12.88
C VAL A 112 -9.95 -4.42 12.30
N ASN A 113 -10.68 -3.41 11.83
CA ASN A 113 -11.99 -3.59 11.19
C ASN A 113 -11.89 -4.36 9.85
N VAL A 114 -10.75 -4.31 9.16
CA VAL A 114 -10.49 -5.16 7.97
C VAL A 114 -10.34 -6.64 8.34
N GLY A 115 -9.93 -6.94 9.58
CA GLY A 115 -9.82 -8.30 10.10
C GLY A 115 -8.46 -8.66 10.72
N PHE A 116 -7.52 -7.72 10.80
CA PHE A 116 -6.27 -7.97 11.52
C PHE A 116 -6.46 -8.06 13.04
N VAL A 117 -5.67 -8.92 13.67
CA VAL A 117 -5.58 -8.94 15.13
C VAL A 117 -4.98 -7.62 15.62
N ASP A 118 -5.63 -7.02 16.63
CA ASP A 118 -5.19 -5.75 17.21
C ASP A 118 -3.99 -5.94 18.15
N ARG A 119 -2.84 -5.41 17.76
CA ARG A 119 -1.62 -5.40 18.57
C ARG A 119 -1.34 -4.02 19.19
N LYS A 120 -2.27 -3.08 19.02
CA LYS A 120 -2.30 -1.73 19.59
C LYS A 120 -1.29 -0.76 19.01
N VAL A 121 -1.47 0.50 19.39
CA VAL A 121 -0.47 1.55 19.16
C VAL A 121 0.66 1.40 20.19
N LYS A 122 1.90 1.59 19.74
CA LYS A 122 3.11 1.41 20.54
C LYS A 122 4.03 2.61 20.43
N VAL A 123 4.70 2.95 21.51
CA VAL A 123 5.80 3.92 21.50
C VAL A 123 7.08 3.20 21.09
N SER A 124 7.77 3.72 20.07
CA SER A 124 8.98 3.11 19.52
C SER A 124 9.98 4.14 19.04
N ASN A 125 11.27 3.87 19.27
CA ASN A 125 12.37 4.77 18.89
C ASN A 125 12.86 4.47 17.46
N PHE A 126 11.95 4.39 16.49
CA PHE A 126 12.35 4.25 15.09
C PHE A 126 12.87 5.57 14.54
N HIS A 127 13.87 5.50 13.64
CA HIS A 127 14.53 6.67 13.07
C HIS A 127 13.52 7.64 12.44
N VAL A 128 12.66 7.16 11.58
CA VAL A 128 11.68 7.99 10.87
C VAL A 128 10.62 8.62 11.78
N LEU A 129 10.40 8.07 12.97
CA LEU A 129 9.50 8.66 13.97
C LEU A 129 10.20 9.72 14.83
N ARG A 130 11.51 9.53 15.10
CA ARG A 130 12.29 10.42 15.93
C ARG A 130 12.86 11.63 15.18
N GLU A 131 13.29 11.41 13.92
CA GLU A 131 14.03 12.40 13.13
C GLU A 131 13.14 13.24 12.19
N THR A 132 11.86 12.90 12.05
CA THR A 132 10.87 13.75 11.37
C THR A 132 10.36 14.84 12.30
N LYS A 133 10.10 16.03 11.76
CA LYS A 133 9.67 17.21 12.53
C LYS A 133 8.16 17.24 12.76
N ASN A 134 7.41 16.65 11.84
CA ASN A 134 5.95 16.68 11.88
C ASN A 134 5.41 15.35 12.43
N PRO A 135 4.12 15.28 12.80
CA PRO A 135 3.49 14.07 13.31
C PRO A 135 3.74 12.87 12.40
N ALA A 136 4.37 11.83 12.94
CA ALA A 136 4.80 10.64 12.21
C ALA A 136 4.25 9.35 12.82
N VAL A 137 3.78 8.46 11.96
CA VAL A 137 3.35 7.10 12.32
C VAL A 137 4.05 6.08 11.44
N LEU A 138 4.34 4.90 11.99
CA LEU A 138 4.81 3.73 11.25
C LEU A 138 3.83 2.59 11.46
N ILE A 139 3.28 2.07 10.38
CA ILE A 139 2.23 1.06 10.38
C ILE A 139 2.85 -0.27 9.97
N GLU A 140 2.78 -1.25 10.85
CA GLU A 140 3.11 -2.65 10.56
C GLU A 140 1.84 -3.39 10.14
N VAL A 141 1.65 -3.56 8.82
CA VAL A 141 0.42 -4.11 8.23
C VAL A 141 0.51 -5.63 8.18
N GLY A 142 0.31 -6.27 9.32
CA GLY A 142 0.41 -7.71 9.48
C GLY A 142 1.86 -8.23 9.39
N PHE A 143 2.04 -9.50 9.71
CA PHE A 143 3.32 -10.18 9.68
C PHE A 143 3.54 -10.86 8.33
N ILE A 144 4.66 -10.55 7.66
CA ILE A 144 4.98 -11.14 6.35
C ILE A 144 5.32 -12.63 6.45
N ASP A 145 5.76 -13.08 7.62
CA ASP A 145 6.07 -14.46 7.94
C ASP A 145 4.90 -15.22 8.60
N ASN A 146 3.67 -14.69 8.47
CA ASN A 146 2.45 -15.35 8.92
C ASN A 146 1.48 -15.58 7.73
N SER A 147 1.09 -16.83 7.53
CA SER A 147 0.26 -17.24 6.40
C SER A 147 -1.16 -16.64 6.43
N SER A 148 -1.76 -16.48 7.64
CA SER A 148 -3.09 -15.87 7.77
C SER A 148 -3.07 -14.38 7.46
N ASP A 149 -2.03 -13.64 7.90
CA ASP A 149 -1.85 -12.23 7.59
C ASP A 149 -1.55 -12.00 6.10
N ASN A 150 -0.76 -12.89 5.49
CA ASN A 150 -0.51 -12.83 4.04
C ASN A 150 -1.78 -13.07 3.23
N LYS A 151 -2.59 -14.07 3.62
CA LYS A 151 -3.89 -14.33 2.98
C LYS A 151 -4.82 -13.12 3.11
N LEU A 152 -4.88 -12.51 4.30
CA LEU A 152 -5.70 -11.32 4.54
C LEU A 152 -5.18 -10.14 3.70
N PHE A 153 -3.87 -9.90 3.69
CA PHE A 153 -3.23 -8.84 2.91
C PHE A 153 -3.56 -8.94 1.41
N ASP A 154 -3.51 -10.15 0.85
CA ASP A 154 -3.78 -10.36 -0.57
C ASP A 154 -5.27 -10.27 -0.91
N SER A 155 -6.14 -10.91 -0.11
CA SER A 155 -7.58 -10.97 -0.38
C SER A 155 -8.31 -9.67 -0.04
N LYS A 156 -7.75 -8.83 0.85
CA LYS A 156 -8.33 -7.58 1.34
C LYS A 156 -7.45 -6.36 1.05
N PHE A 157 -6.60 -6.44 0.03
CA PHE A 157 -5.64 -5.38 -0.30
C PHE A 157 -6.30 -4.00 -0.43
N GLU A 158 -7.41 -3.91 -1.15
CA GLU A 158 -8.14 -2.67 -1.34
C GLU A 158 -8.78 -2.17 -0.05
N ASP A 159 -9.37 -3.07 0.75
CA ASP A 159 -9.95 -2.73 2.06
C ASP A 159 -8.87 -2.21 3.02
N ILE A 160 -7.66 -2.78 2.97
CA ILE A 160 -6.49 -2.33 3.76
C ILE A 160 -6.07 -0.91 3.33
N ALA A 161 -5.94 -0.67 2.03
CA ALA A 161 -5.58 0.65 1.51
C ALA A 161 -6.63 1.71 1.88
N GLN A 162 -7.92 1.38 1.74
CA GLN A 162 -9.02 2.23 2.16
C GLN A 162 -9.05 2.45 3.67
N GLY A 163 -8.74 1.43 4.48
CA GLY A 163 -8.64 1.54 5.93
C GLY A 163 -7.58 2.57 6.34
N ILE A 164 -6.37 2.49 5.78
CA ILE A 164 -5.31 3.46 6.07
C ILE A 164 -5.74 4.87 5.62
N ALA A 165 -6.25 5.01 4.39
CA ALA A 165 -6.71 6.30 3.87
C ALA A 165 -7.86 6.88 4.71
N ARG A 166 -8.81 6.04 5.14
CA ARG A 166 -9.93 6.46 6.02
C ARG A 166 -9.43 6.94 7.38
N GLY A 167 -8.49 6.24 8.00
CA GLY A 167 -7.86 6.67 9.25
C GLY A 167 -7.18 8.03 9.11
N CYS A 168 -6.46 8.26 8.01
CA CYS A 168 -5.83 9.53 7.67
C CYS A 168 -6.87 10.64 7.47
N LEU A 169 -7.94 10.39 6.75
CA LEU A 169 -9.00 11.38 6.48
C LEU A 169 -9.81 11.70 7.75
N LYS A 170 -10.09 10.71 8.59
CA LYS A 170 -10.73 10.93 9.90
C LYS A 170 -9.88 11.81 10.83
N GLN A 171 -8.57 11.81 10.68
CA GLN A 171 -7.69 12.74 11.40
C GLN A 171 -7.97 14.19 11.02
N GLU A 172 -8.40 14.43 9.77
CA GLU A 172 -8.77 15.73 9.23
C GLU A 172 -10.29 16.02 9.34
N GLY A 173 -11.04 15.22 10.09
CA GLY A 173 -12.49 15.36 10.20
C GLY A 173 -13.25 15.08 8.89
N LYS A 174 -12.68 14.26 7.99
CA LYS A 174 -13.25 13.93 6.68
C LYS A 174 -13.58 12.45 6.59
N GLU A 175 -14.55 12.14 5.74
CA GLU A 175 -14.87 10.76 5.38
C GLU A 175 -14.20 10.37 4.07
N LEU A 176 -13.86 9.09 3.94
CA LEU A 176 -13.34 8.54 2.68
C LEU A 176 -14.50 8.42 1.68
N VAL A 177 -14.43 9.18 0.62
CA VAL A 177 -15.29 8.98 -0.55
C VAL A 177 -14.56 7.98 -1.47
N VAL A 178 -15.02 6.76 -1.45
CA VAL A 178 -14.67 5.80 -2.50
C VAL A 178 -15.62 6.13 -3.63
N SER A 179 -15.10 6.76 -4.70
CA SER A 179 -15.85 6.74 -5.94
C SER A 179 -16.01 5.28 -6.30
N ASN A 180 -17.14 4.67 -5.99
CA ASN A 180 -17.59 3.56 -6.77
C ASN A 180 -17.68 4.15 -8.17
N ASN A 181 -16.66 3.93 -9.01
CA ASN A 181 -16.93 3.83 -10.41
C ASN A 181 -17.89 2.63 -10.49
N THR A 182 -19.16 2.88 -10.34
CA THR A 182 -20.12 2.18 -11.16
C THR A 182 -19.63 2.53 -12.55
N LEU A 183 -18.82 1.63 -13.09
CA LEU A 183 -18.54 1.64 -14.53
C LEU A 183 -19.91 1.80 -15.12
N ASP A 184 -20.10 2.80 -16.01
CA ASP A 184 -21.30 2.82 -16.83
C ASP A 184 -21.45 1.39 -17.38
N ASP A 185 -22.68 0.91 -17.55
CA ASP A 185 -22.96 -0.43 -18.08
C ASP A 185 -22.21 -0.74 -19.39
N ASP A 186 -21.64 0.29 -20.03
CA ASP A 186 -20.86 0.24 -21.27
C ASP A 186 -19.32 0.24 -21.05
N THR A 187 -18.81 0.19 -19.80
CA THR A 187 -17.37 0.18 -19.55
C THR A 187 -16.84 -1.24 -19.47
N TYR A 188 -15.93 -1.58 -20.37
CA TYR A 188 -15.26 -2.89 -20.42
C TYR A 188 -13.77 -2.76 -20.19
N PHE A 189 -13.20 -3.67 -19.39
CA PHE A 189 -11.75 -3.85 -19.28
C PHE A 189 -11.30 -4.92 -20.26
N ARG A 190 -10.38 -4.58 -21.15
CA ARG A 190 -9.76 -5.52 -22.07
C ARG A 190 -8.39 -5.94 -21.54
N VAL A 191 -8.20 -7.25 -21.37
CA VAL A 191 -6.89 -7.81 -21.08
C VAL A 191 -6.25 -8.23 -22.41
N ILE A 192 -5.12 -7.61 -22.77
CA ILE A 192 -4.39 -7.91 -24.00
C ILE A 192 -3.28 -8.91 -23.68
N CYS A 193 -3.40 -10.12 -24.24
CA CYS A 193 -2.47 -11.23 -24.00
C CYS A 193 -1.40 -11.39 -25.09
N GLY A 194 -1.19 -10.35 -25.90
CA GLY A 194 -0.16 -10.30 -26.94
C GLY A 194 -0.65 -9.65 -28.23
N SER A 195 0.32 -9.12 -29.01
CA SER A 195 0.10 -8.59 -30.37
C SER A 195 1.07 -9.28 -31.33
N TYR A 196 0.57 -9.79 -32.44
CA TYR A 196 1.33 -10.62 -33.38
C TYR A 196 1.16 -10.08 -34.79
N LYS A 197 2.28 -9.99 -35.54
CA LYS A 197 2.25 -9.68 -36.99
C LYS A 197 1.71 -10.84 -37.81
N ASP A 198 1.95 -12.06 -37.37
CA ASP A 198 1.53 -13.28 -38.03
C ASP A 198 0.27 -13.86 -37.35
N ARG A 199 -0.78 -14.06 -38.16
CA ARG A 199 -2.07 -14.57 -37.70
C ARG A 199 -1.97 -15.98 -37.10
N SER A 200 -1.05 -16.81 -37.58
CA SER A 200 -0.87 -18.18 -37.06
C SER A 200 -0.36 -18.19 -35.63
N ASN A 201 0.53 -17.26 -35.28
CA ASN A 201 1.03 -17.08 -33.91
C ASN A 201 -0.06 -16.56 -32.97
N ALA A 202 -0.92 -15.65 -33.43
CA ALA A 202 -2.08 -15.20 -32.67
C ALA A 202 -3.05 -16.34 -32.36
N ILE A 203 -3.33 -17.22 -33.37
CA ILE A 203 -4.18 -18.41 -33.21
C ILE A 203 -3.55 -19.40 -32.22
N LYS A 204 -2.25 -19.64 -32.25
CA LYS A 204 -1.55 -20.50 -31.28
C LYS A 204 -1.73 -20.00 -29.87
N GLN A 205 -1.57 -18.69 -29.64
CA GLN A 205 -1.77 -18.08 -28.32
C GLN A 205 -3.24 -18.18 -27.88
N GLN A 206 -4.18 -17.94 -28.80
CA GLN A 206 -5.62 -18.09 -28.51
C GLN A 206 -5.96 -19.52 -28.05
N ASN A 207 -5.45 -20.54 -28.76
CA ASN A 207 -5.68 -21.94 -28.41
C ASN A 207 -5.06 -22.28 -27.04
N LYS A 208 -3.88 -21.72 -26.71
CA LYS A 208 -3.27 -21.90 -25.40
C LYS A 208 -4.13 -21.28 -24.28
N LEU A 209 -4.70 -20.11 -24.49
CA LEU A 209 -5.60 -19.47 -23.52
C LEU A 209 -6.87 -20.32 -23.32
N ARG A 210 -7.47 -20.84 -24.42
CA ARG A 210 -8.65 -21.72 -24.35
C ARG A 210 -8.35 -23.02 -23.62
N SER A 211 -7.16 -23.61 -23.79
CA SER A 211 -6.78 -24.86 -23.13
C SER A 211 -6.66 -24.72 -21.61
N VAL A 212 -6.55 -23.49 -21.08
CA VAL A 212 -6.51 -23.19 -19.64
C VAL A 212 -7.77 -22.49 -19.15
N GLY A 213 -8.86 -22.54 -19.95
CA GLY A 213 -10.20 -22.09 -19.54
C GLY A 213 -10.53 -20.62 -19.79
N PHE A 214 -9.71 -19.89 -20.57
CA PHE A 214 -10.03 -18.51 -20.93
C PHE A 214 -10.72 -18.44 -22.31
N GLU A 215 -11.89 -17.80 -22.37
CA GLU A 215 -12.45 -17.38 -23.64
C GLU A 215 -11.62 -16.23 -24.22
N SER A 216 -11.39 -16.26 -25.53
CA SER A 216 -10.57 -15.27 -26.22
C SER A 216 -11.00 -15.09 -27.67
N PHE A 217 -10.83 -13.89 -28.19
CA PHE A 217 -11.08 -13.55 -29.61
C PHE A 217 -9.84 -12.86 -30.20
N LEU A 218 -9.76 -12.83 -31.52
CA LEU A 218 -8.72 -12.11 -32.25
C LEU A 218 -9.32 -10.84 -32.85
N GLU A 219 -8.64 -9.74 -32.63
CA GLU A 219 -8.95 -8.45 -33.24
C GLU A 219 -7.84 -8.08 -34.24
N VAL A 220 -8.20 -7.61 -35.42
CA VAL A 220 -7.24 -7.14 -36.42
C VAL A 220 -7.07 -5.63 -36.23
N LEU A 221 -5.83 -5.22 -35.91
CA LEU A 221 -5.47 -3.82 -35.80
C LEU A 221 -4.77 -3.37 -37.08
N HIS A 222 -5.20 -2.31 -37.68
CA HIS A 222 -4.54 -1.64 -38.79
C HIS A 222 -3.75 -0.45 -38.22
N ASN A 223 -2.44 -0.40 -38.49
CA ASN A 223 -1.67 0.79 -38.18
C ASN A 223 -2.11 1.90 -39.12
N SER A 224 -2.70 2.95 -38.57
CA SER A 224 -2.96 4.21 -39.25
C SER A 224 -1.70 5.03 -39.39
#